data_07c714d308c6ce19b6526db75fec831f
#
_entry.id   07c714d308c6ce19b6526db75fec831f
#
_cell.length_a   1.000
_cell.length_b   1.000
_cell.length_c   1.000
_cell.angle_alpha   90.00
_cell.angle_beta   90.00
_cell.angle_gamma   90.00
#
_symmetry.space_group_name_H-M   'P 1'
#
loop_
_entity.id
_entity.type
_entity.pdbx_description
1 polymer ?
#
loop_
_entity_poly.entity_id
_entity_poly.type
_entity_poly.pdbx_seq_one_letter_code
_entity_poly.pdbx_strand_id
1 'polypeptide(L)'
;MTTVFTENLTLSAYPYASHRMPILARQGVVATEEPLAAQAGLRILQRGGNAVDAALATAIALTVTSPVANGLGSDAFALVWDGAKLHGLNGSGRAGAAHSPDLFAKLGLHAVPMLGWLSVTVPGAPAAWSDLHARFGRLPFEALFESAIEYAEHGFPVAPLIAARWATSAQSYAKMPAKPELAPWRDTFTRDGHAPAPGETWVSPDMARSLRRLAKDGSTAFYTGELAERIAEFAGASGGHLTRADLAAHTSTWVEPIGVSYRGHEIWEIPPNTNGIVALNALAILEGIDIAKHPRESAETYHVMIEAMKLAVADAQRHVGDPARVEVPIRGLLDPGYAAHRRAQIGDHAAVPEAGVPPRGGTVYVGTADADGMMVSFIQSNYTGPLLGFGSGVVVPGTGISLHSRGSAFSLDPRSPNLVAPGKRPAHTLIPAFMTRAGEAVGPFGVMGGPMQPQGHVQLVVNQLDYGMNPQASIDAPRWHWLSDLFVDLESTVPAAVAQGLEARGHLLSRSEPWAVATTKLGQTPAGKPAMYGDFGKAQMICRRRDGTYVAGSEPRADGCAVGY
;
A
#
# COMPACT_ATOMS: atom_id res chain seq x y z
N MET A 1 -10.79 -46.18 13.34
CA MET A 1 -10.55 -45.31 12.18
C MET A 1 -9.37 -44.42 12.52
N THR A 2 -8.23 -44.70 11.93
CA THR A 2 -7.01 -43.89 12.12
C THR A 2 -7.21 -42.60 11.35
N THR A 3 -7.38 -41.53 12.07
CA THR A 3 -7.45 -40.16 11.49
C THR A 3 -6.09 -39.92 10.83
N VAL A 4 -6.04 -39.89 9.51
CA VAL A 4 -4.83 -39.53 8.78
C VAL A 4 -4.71 -38.00 8.88
N PHE A 5 -3.92 -37.51 9.84
CA PHE A 5 -3.57 -36.10 9.91
C PHE A 5 -2.55 -35.81 8.81
N THR A 6 -2.82 -34.76 8.05
CA THR A 6 -1.94 -34.29 6.97
C THR A 6 -0.85 -33.35 7.52
N GLU A 7 -0.16 -33.74 8.58
CA GLU A 7 0.88 -32.96 9.27
C GLU A 7 2.10 -32.61 8.38
N ASN A 8 2.21 -33.23 7.21
CA ASN A 8 3.34 -33.08 6.31
C ASN A 8 3.05 -32.26 5.04
N LEU A 9 1.95 -31.49 4.98
CA LEU A 9 1.67 -30.63 3.85
C LEU A 9 2.60 -29.41 3.86
N THR A 10 3.35 -29.23 2.78
CA THR A 10 4.17 -28.03 2.58
C THR A 10 3.27 -26.88 2.11
N LEU A 11 2.74 -26.09 3.04
CA LEU A 11 1.80 -24.99 2.76
C LEU A 11 2.38 -23.85 1.91
N SER A 12 3.70 -23.75 1.82
CA SER A 12 4.42 -22.71 1.06
C SER A 12 4.92 -23.19 -0.31
N ALA A 13 4.71 -24.47 -0.69
CA ALA A 13 5.13 -25.01 -1.98
C ALA A 13 3.95 -25.05 -2.95
N TYR A 14 4.07 -24.33 -4.05
CA TYR A 14 3.06 -24.30 -5.11
C TYR A 14 3.73 -24.47 -6.48
N PRO A 15 3.82 -25.71 -7.03
CA PRO A 15 4.60 -25.98 -8.24
C PRO A 15 3.88 -25.63 -9.55
N TYR A 16 2.59 -25.27 -9.50
CA TYR A 16 1.78 -24.99 -10.68
C TYR A 16 1.41 -23.51 -10.78
N ALA A 17 1.28 -22.98 -12.01
CA ALA A 17 0.71 -21.67 -12.23
C ALA A 17 -0.75 -21.64 -11.74
N SER A 18 -1.08 -20.69 -10.85
CA SER A 18 -2.44 -20.52 -10.36
C SER A 18 -3.28 -19.79 -11.39
N HIS A 19 -4.42 -20.36 -11.76
CA HIS A 19 -5.45 -19.70 -12.56
C HIS A 19 -6.61 -19.32 -11.66
N ARG A 20 -6.81 -18.00 -11.49
CA ARG A 20 -7.95 -17.46 -10.78
C ARG A 20 -8.95 -16.91 -11.79
N MET A 21 -10.23 -17.19 -11.56
CA MET A 21 -11.31 -16.53 -12.32
C MET A 21 -11.77 -15.30 -11.54
N PRO A 22 -12.27 -14.25 -12.22
CA PRO A 22 -12.85 -13.12 -11.53
C PRO A 22 -14.07 -13.57 -10.73
N ILE A 23 -14.25 -12.96 -9.54
CA ILE A 23 -15.41 -13.18 -8.70
C ILE A 23 -16.55 -12.30 -9.19
N LEU A 24 -17.76 -12.87 -9.33
CA LEU A 24 -18.98 -12.16 -9.69
C LEU A 24 -19.87 -12.04 -8.45
N ALA A 25 -20.41 -10.84 -8.20
CA ALA A 25 -21.29 -10.57 -7.06
C ALA A 25 -22.36 -9.54 -7.44
N ARG A 26 -23.48 -9.51 -6.71
CA ARG A 26 -24.56 -8.54 -6.92
C ARG A 26 -24.93 -7.73 -5.70
N GLN A 27 -24.80 -8.33 -4.51
CA GLN A 27 -25.20 -7.71 -3.24
C GLN A 27 -24.03 -6.98 -2.56
N GLY A 28 -22.79 -7.48 -2.78
CA GLY A 28 -21.61 -6.84 -2.25
C GLY A 28 -20.36 -7.66 -2.51
N VAL A 29 -19.20 -7.00 -2.48
CA VAL A 29 -17.91 -7.62 -2.73
C VAL A 29 -16.79 -6.92 -1.95
N VAL A 30 -15.83 -7.70 -1.49
CA VAL A 30 -14.61 -7.27 -0.81
C VAL A 30 -13.41 -7.91 -1.49
N ALA A 31 -12.38 -7.14 -1.79
CA ALA A 31 -11.12 -7.63 -2.34
C ALA A 31 -9.94 -7.07 -1.55
N THR A 32 -9.08 -7.94 -1.00
CA THR A 32 -7.90 -7.56 -0.23
C THR A 32 -6.82 -8.66 -0.26
N GLU A 33 -5.69 -8.43 0.39
CA GLU A 33 -4.51 -9.31 0.33
C GLU A 33 -4.59 -10.55 1.23
N GLU A 34 -5.61 -10.66 2.11
CA GLU A 34 -5.67 -11.72 3.11
C GLU A 34 -7.13 -12.23 3.29
N PRO A 35 -7.36 -13.56 3.23
CA PRO A 35 -8.71 -14.13 3.18
C PRO A 35 -9.57 -13.87 4.42
N LEU A 36 -9.03 -13.93 5.63
CA LEU A 36 -9.81 -13.71 6.85
C LEU A 36 -10.26 -12.25 6.97
N ALA A 37 -9.43 -11.32 6.53
CA ALA A 37 -9.80 -9.91 6.48
C ALA A 37 -10.87 -9.66 5.41
N ALA A 38 -10.79 -10.32 4.24
CA ALA A 38 -11.85 -10.25 3.23
C ALA A 38 -13.19 -10.76 3.80
N GLN A 39 -13.17 -11.87 4.55
CA GLN A 39 -14.35 -12.43 5.21
C GLN A 39 -14.90 -11.51 6.31
N ALA A 40 -14.04 -10.81 7.06
CA ALA A 40 -14.48 -9.82 8.04
C ALA A 40 -15.33 -8.72 7.39
N GLY A 41 -14.87 -8.16 6.27
CA GLY A 41 -15.66 -7.19 5.50
C GLY A 41 -16.93 -7.76 4.89
N LEU A 42 -16.88 -8.99 4.35
CA LEU A 42 -18.07 -9.67 3.81
C LEU A 42 -19.12 -9.91 4.89
N ARG A 43 -18.71 -10.33 6.09
CA ARG A 43 -19.61 -10.50 7.25
C ARG A 43 -20.35 -9.19 7.58
N ILE A 44 -19.67 -8.07 7.50
CA ILE A 44 -20.27 -6.74 7.72
C ILE A 44 -21.31 -6.41 6.65
N LEU A 45 -21.00 -6.63 5.35
CA LEU A 45 -21.98 -6.44 4.27
C LEU A 45 -23.22 -7.32 4.46
N GLN A 46 -23.05 -8.60 4.79
CA GLN A 46 -24.14 -9.56 5.02
C GLN A 46 -25.01 -9.20 6.24
N ARG A 47 -24.47 -8.45 7.21
CA ARG A 47 -25.17 -7.92 8.38
C ARG A 47 -25.90 -6.59 8.10
N GLY A 48 -25.88 -6.12 6.86
CA GLY A 48 -26.54 -4.88 6.45
C GLY A 48 -25.67 -3.62 6.55
N GLY A 49 -24.35 -3.79 6.78
CA GLY A 49 -23.38 -2.71 6.66
C GLY A 49 -23.20 -2.29 5.19
N ASN A 50 -22.66 -1.10 4.98
CA ASN A 50 -22.34 -0.59 3.66
C ASN A 50 -20.87 -0.82 3.27
N ALA A 51 -20.47 -0.35 2.09
CA ALA A 51 -19.11 -0.53 1.58
C ALA A 51 -18.04 0.12 2.47
N VAL A 52 -18.35 1.25 3.16
CA VAL A 52 -17.42 1.88 4.11
C VAL A 52 -17.27 1.03 5.36
N ASP A 53 -18.36 0.54 5.95
CA ASP A 53 -18.30 -0.36 7.11
C ASP A 53 -17.46 -1.61 6.78
N ALA A 54 -17.66 -2.20 5.59
CA ALA A 54 -16.91 -3.36 5.14
C ALA A 54 -15.41 -3.05 4.94
N ALA A 55 -15.08 -1.91 4.33
CA ALA A 55 -13.69 -1.49 4.13
C ALA A 55 -12.97 -1.29 5.47
N LEU A 56 -13.64 -0.66 6.45
CA LEU A 56 -13.09 -0.45 7.79
C LEU A 56 -12.91 -1.77 8.54
N ALA A 57 -13.91 -2.66 8.57
CA ALA A 57 -13.78 -3.96 9.21
C ALA A 57 -12.64 -4.79 8.60
N THR A 58 -12.49 -4.76 7.27
CA THR A 58 -11.38 -5.41 6.57
C THR A 58 -10.03 -4.80 6.98
N ALA A 59 -9.91 -3.47 6.97
CA ALA A 59 -8.68 -2.76 7.33
C ALA A 59 -8.29 -2.99 8.79
N ILE A 60 -9.27 -3.01 9.71
CA ILE A 60 -9.05 -3.31 11.13
C ILE A 60 -8.60 -4.76 11.30
N ALA A 61 -9.24 -5.74 10.61
CA ALA A 61 -8.81 -7.14 10.64
C ALA A 61 -7.39 -7.32 10.12
N LEU A 62 -7.00 -6.63 9.05
CA LEU A 62 -5.65 -6.65 8.51
C LEU A 62 -4.59 -6.16 9.51
N THR A 63 -4.91 -5.32 10.50
CA THR A 63 -3.94 -4.95 11.54
C THR A 63 -3.52 -6.13 12.40
N VAL A 64 -4.34 -7.17 12.42
CA VAL A 64 -4.10 -8.44 13.14
C VAL A 64 -3.53 -9.50 12.21
N THR A 65 -4.18 -9.71 11.05
CA THR A 65 -3.86 -10.85 10.16
C THR A 65 -2.69 -10.57 9.22
N SER A 66 -2.35 -9.30 8.97
CA SER A 66 -1.19 -8.87 8.15
C SER A 66 -0.32 -7.80 8.85
N PRO A 67 0.21 -8.05 10.06
CA PRO A 67 0.93 -7.03 10.85
C PRO A 67 2.27 -6.63 10.23
N VAL A 68 2.81 -7.43 9.31
CA VAL A 68 4.06 -7.16 8.58
C VAL A 68 3.97 -5.87 7.76
N ALA A 69 2.81 -5.57 7.18
CA ALA A 69 2.62 -4.44 6.27
C ALA A 69 1.77 -3.31 6.87
N ASN A 70 1.11 -3.55 8.00
CA ASN A 70 0.03 -2.75 8.53
C ASN A 70 -0.04 -2.84 10.07
N GLY A 71 -0.77 -1.94 10.72
CA GLY A 71 -0.98 -1.95 12.18
C GLY A 71 -1.80 -0.74 12.63
N LEU A 72 -2.12 -0.64 13.92
CA LEU A 72 -2.82 0.51 14.51
C LEU A 72 -2.02 1.82 14.37
N GLY A 73 -0.70 1.72 14.32
CA GLY A 73 0.19 2.86 14.11
C GLY A 73 0.48 3.16 12.63
N SER A 74 -0.43 2.85 11.73
CA SER A 74 -0.36 3.13 10.28
C SER A 74 -0.90 4.50 9.90
N ASP A 75 -0.65 4.91 8.64
CA ASP A 75 -1.42 5.93 7.93
C ASP A 75 -2.46 5.28 7.01
N ALA A 76 -3.52 6.02 6.67
CA ALA A 76 -4.58 5.56 5.77
C ALA A 76 -5.08 6.66 4.84
N PHE A 77 -5.57 6.26 3.65
CA PHE A 77 -6.25 7.11 2.68
C PHE A 77 -7.44 6.37 2.10
N ALA A 78 -8.46 7.12 1.67
CA ALA A 78 -9.63 6.54 1.03
C ALA A 78 -10.16 7.42 -0.10
N LEU A 79 -10.71 6.76 -1.12
CA LEU A 79 -11.66 7.32 -2.07
C LEU A 79 -12.99 6.61 -1.86
N VAL A 80 -14.06 7.36 -1.66
CA VAL A 80 -15.41 6.85 -1.43
C VAL A 80 -16.34 7.40 -2.51
N TRP A 81 -16.91 6.51 -3.30
CA TRP A 81 -18.03 6.79 -4.18
C TRP A 81 -19.32 6.56 -3.42
N ASP A 82 -20.10 7.60 -3.20
CA ASP A 82 -21.34 7.56 -2.41
C ASP A 82 -22.62 7.25 -3.21
N GLY A 83 -22.44 6.88 -4.48
CA GLY A 83 -23.52 6.68 -5.44
C GLY A 83 -23.70 7.86 -6.40
N ALA A 84 -23.12 9.02 -6.09
CA ALA A 84 -23.25 10.24 -6.91
C ALA A 84 -21.93 10.98 -7.08
N LYS A 85 -21.08 11.02 -6.04
CA LYS A 85 -19.85 11.80 -6.02
C LYS A 85 -18.70 10.99 -5.39
N LEU A 86 -17.49 11.25 -5.87
CA LEU A 86 -16.25 10.72 -5.29
C LEU A 86 -15.71 11.67 -4.22
N HIS A 87 -15.44 11.13 -3.03
CA HIS A 87 -14.88 11.85 -1.89
C HIS A 87 -13.51 11.30 -1.55
N GLY A 88 -12.56 12.17 -1.21
CA GLY A 88 -11.21 11.78 -0.80
C GLY A 88 -10.94 12.06 0.66
N LEU A 89 -10.29 11.13 1.37
CA LEU A 89 -9.79 11.32 2.73
C LEU A 89 -8.27 11.11 2.78
N ASN A 90 -7.56 12.10 3.28
CA ASN A 90 -6.14 12.04 3.61
C ASN A 90 -5.99 11.92 5.13
N GLY A 91 -5.72 10.70 5.63
CA GLY A 91 -5.46 10.41 7.02
C GLY A 91 -3.95 10.32 7.35
N SER A 92 -3.05 10.81 6.49
CA SER A 92 -1.62 10.78 6.82
C SER A 92 -1.25 11.72 7.94
N GLY A 93 -0.34 11.28 8.78
CA GLY A 93 0.11 12.06 9.92
C GLY A 93 1.21 13.06 9.62
N ARG A 94 1.40 13.97 10.56
CA ARG A 94 2.42 15.04 10.48
C ARG A 94 3.64 14.70 11.32
N ALA A 95 4.78 15.22 10.93
CA ALA A 95 5.99 15.22 11.74
C ALA A 95 5.72 15.92 13.09
N GLY A 96 6.19 15.33 14.18
CA GLY A 96 6.10 15.93 15.51
C GLY A 96 6.87 17.26 15.61
N ALA A 97 6.57 18.04 16.62
CA ALA A 97 7.14 19.37 16.83
C ALA A 97 8.68 19.39 16.89
N ALA A 98 9.31 18.31 17.31
CA ALA A 98 10.76 18.18 17.38
C ALA A 98 11.44 17.86 16.04
N HIS A 99 10.72 17.38 15.03
CA HIS A 99 11.28 16.94 13.75
C HIS A 99 11.66 18.13 12.85
N SER A 100 12.78 18.77 13.15
CA SER A 100 13.34 19.87 12.37
C SER A 100 14.62 19.48 11.65
N PRO A 101 15.03 20.16 10.56
CA PRO A 101 16.33 19.94 9.92
C PRO A 101 17.50 20.02 10.89
N ASP A 102 17.42 20.93 11.89
CA ASP A 102 18.45 21.12 12.91
C ASP A 102 18.62 19.90 13.80
N LEU A 103 17.54 19.16 14.11
CA LEU A 103 17.63 17.90 14.87
C LEU A 103 18.49 16.88 14.12
N PHE A 104 18.23 16.67 12.84
CA PHE A 104 18.97 15.73 12.02
C PHE A 104 20.42 16.14 11.80
N ALA A 105 20.66 17.45 11.60
CA ALA A 105 22.02 17.99 11.48
C ALA A 105 22.83 17.81 12.77
N LYS A 106 22.24 18.06 13.96
CA LYS A 106 22.90 17.81 15.26
C LYS A 106 23.24 16.33 15.48
N LEU A 107 22.46 15.43 14.91
CA LEU A 107 22.68 13.98 14.94
C LEU A 107 23.67 13.50 13.85
N GLY A 108 24.17 14.38 13.00
CA GLY A 108 25.08 14.06 11.89
C GLY A 108 24.44 13.21 10.79
N LEU A 109 23.12 13.28 10.61
CA LEU A 109 22.38 12.46 9.67
C LEU A 109 22.21 13.20 8.32
N HIS A 110 22.43 12.47 7.22
CA HIS A 110 22.23 12.93 5.84
C HIS A 110 20.94 12.41 5.20
N ALA A 111 20.27 11.47 5.87
CA ALA A 111 18.95 10.94 5.52
C ALA A 111 18.17 10.58 6.78
N VAL A 112 16.85 10.63 6.73
CA VAL A 112 16.01 10.16 7.84
C VAL A 112 16.12 8.64 7.91
N PRO A 113 16.47 8.05 9.07
CA PRO A 113 16.58 6.60 9.23
C PRO A 113 15.25 5.90 8.94
N MET A 114 15.29 4.68 8.41
CA MET A 114 14.09 3.86 8.19
C MET A 114 13.51 3.32 9.51
N LEU A 115 14.35 3.08 10.51
CA LEU A 115 13.99 2.46 11.78
C LEU A 115 14.14 3.43 12.96
N GLY A 116 13.40 3.13 14.03
CA GLY A 116 13.41 3.90 15.27
C GLY A 116 12.55 5.14 15.22
N TRP A 117 12.55 5.91 16.30
CA TRP A 117 11.65 7.05 16.50
C TRP A 117 11.79 8.18 15.48
N LEU A 118 12.97 8.38 14.90
CA LEU A 118 13.19 9.47 13.94
C LEU A 118 12.40 9.29 12.63
N SER A 119 11.96 8.06 12.34
CA SER A 119 11.11 7.77 11.18
C SER A 119 9.61 7.83 11.49
N VAL A 120 9.22 7.97 12.76
CA VAL A 120 7.81 7.98 13.16
C VAL A 120 7.23 9.39 13.01
N THR A 121 6.16 9.53 12.22
CA THR A 121 5.25 10.68 12.29
C THR A 121 3.99 10.28 13.07
N VAL A 122 3.08 11.19 13.33
CA VAL A 122 1.84 10.85 14.04
C VAL A 122 1.05 9.83 13.21
N PRO A 123 0.69 8.65 13.74
CA PRO A 123 -0.12 7.69 12.99
C PRO A 123 -1.52 8.24 12.69
N GLY A 124 -2.03 8.00 11.48
CA GLY A 124 -3.30 8.59 11.08
C GLY A 124 -4.46 7.61 10.85
N ALA A 125 -4.21 6.30 10.80
CA ALA A 125 -5.24 5.32 10.47
C ALA A 125 -6.44 5.30 11.44
N PRO A 126 -6.29 5.33 12.79
CA PRO A 126 -7.43 5.34 13.69
C PRO A 126 -8.34 6.57 13.54
N ALA A 127 -7.79 7.75 13.22
CA ALA A 127 -8.59 8.94 12.91
C ALA A 127 -9.35 8.77 11.60
N ALA A 128 -8.66 8.27 10.55
CA ALA A 128 -9.29 8.03 9.26
C ALA A 128 -10.47 7.06 9.36
N TRP A 129 -10.38 6.01 10.20
CA TRP A 129 -11.49 5.09 10.43
C TRP A 129 -12.70 5.78 11.08
N SER A 130 -12.45 6.57 12.13
CA SER A 130 -13.52 7.32 12.80
C SER A 130 -14.18 8.34 11.88
N ASP A 131 -13.39 9.07 11.09
CA ASP A 131 -13.89 10.12 10.17
C ASP A 131 -14.70 9.52 9.00
N LEU A 132 -14.25 8.39 8.43
CA LEU A 132 -14.98 7.67 7.39
C LEU A 132 -16.30 7.13 7.93
N HIS A 133 -16.26 6.47 9.10
CA HIS A 133 -17.45 5.94 9.73
C HIS A 133 -18.43 7.04 10.13
N ALA A 134 -17.97 8.13 10.75
CA ALA A 134 -18.84 9.24 11.15
C ALA A 134 -19.59 9.88 9.97
N ARG A 135 -18.99 9.86 8.76
CA ARG A 135 -19.60 10.45 7.57
C ARG A 135 -20.47 9.47 6.78
N PHE A 136 -20.06 8.21 6.67
CA PHE A 136 -20.66 7.26 5.74
C PHE A 136 -21.09 5.94 6.42
N GLY A 137 -20.66 5.65 7.64
CA GLY A 137 -20.94 4.39 8.32
C GLY A 137 -22.44 4.17 8.54
N ARG A 138 -22.85 2.91 8.54
CA ARG A 138 -24.25 2.47 8.72
C ARG A 138 -24.42 1.64 9.99
N LEU A 139 -23.50 0.69 10.24
CA LEU A 139 -23.52 -0.11 11.47
C LEU A 139 -22.84 0.63 12.64
N PRO A 140 -23.10 0.24 13.90
CA PRO A 140 -22.33 0.77 15.03
C PRO A 140 -20.83 0.57 14.84
N PHE A 141 -20.03 1.58 15.15
CA PHE A 141 -18.58 1.55 14.94
C PHE A 141 -17.90 0.35 15.63
N GLU A 142 -18.34 0.00 16.82
CA GLU A 142 -17.85 -1.15 17.59
C GLU A 142 -18.01 -2.48 16.87
N ALA A 143 -19.09 -2.64 16.08
CA ALA A 143 -19.35 -3.87 15.33
C ALA A 143 -18.26 -4.16 14.26
N LEU A 144 -17.58 -3.13 13.79
CA LEU A 144 -16.52 -3.26 12.78
C LEU A 144 -15.25 -3.90 13.34
N PHE A 145 -15.10 -3.94 14.65
CA PHE A 145 -13.94 -4.50 15.35
C PHE A 145 -14.10 -5.97 15.74
N GLU A 146 -15.32 -6.51 15.72
CA GLU A 146 -15.63 -7.84 16.26
C GLU A 146 -14.71 -8.94 15.70
N SER A 147 -14.57 -9.03 14.36
CA SER A 147 -13.72 -10.06 13.73
C SER A 147 -12.25 -9.89 14.07
N ALA A 148 -11.74 -8.66 14.08
CA ALA A 148 -10.34 -8.38 14.42
C ALA A 148 -10.04 -8.74 15.88
N ILE A 149 -10.96 -8.42 16.80
CA ILE A 149 -10.85 -8.78 18.22
C ILE A 149 -10.88 -10.31 18.37
N GLU A 150 -11.80 -10.99 17.68
CA GLU A 150 -11.91 -12.45 17.66
C GLU A 150 -10.58 -13.09 17.23
N TYR A 151 -10.01 -12.64 16.10
CA TYR A 151 -8.73 -13.15 15.59
C TYR A 151 -7.57 -12.86 16.53
N ALA A 152 -7.51 -11.66 17.11
CA ALA A 152 -6.43 -11.30 18.03
C ALA A 152 -6.50 -12.09 19.36
N GLU A 153 -7.69 -12.39 19.86
CA GLU A 153 -7.92 -13.02 21.16
C GLU A 153 -7.89 -14.54 21.11
N HIS A 154 -8.60 -15.12 20.12
CA HIS A 154 -8.73 -16.57 20.00
C HIS A 154 -7.74 -17.18 19.01
N GLY A 155 -7.05 -16.34 18.24
CA GLY A 155 -6.04 -16.73 17.27
C GLY A 155 -6.61 -16.98 15.88
N PHE A 156 -5.70 -16.90 14.92
CA PHE A 156 -5.97 -17.17 13.50
C PHE A 156 -4.80 -17.94 12.86
N PRO A 157 -5.05 -18.79 11.86
CA PRO A 157 -3.98 -19.46 11.12
C PRO A 157 -3.25 -18.43 10.23
N VAL A 158 -1.94 -18.29 10.40
CA VAL A 158 -1.15 -17.33 9.61
C VAL A 158 -1.03 -17.79 8.16
N ALA A 159 -1.41 -16.91 7.23
CA ALA A 159 -1.36 -17.19 5.80
C ALA A 159 0.09 -17.38 5.29
N PRO A 160 0.32 -18.25 4.26
CA PRO A 160 1.66 -18.68 3.87
C PRO A 160 2.62 -17.56 3.48
N LEU A 161 2.18 -16.58 2.67
CA LEU A 161 3.06 -15.49 2.24
C LEU A 161 3.30 -14.46 3.35
N ILE A 162 2.32 -14.26 4.21
CA ILE A 162 2.47 -13.42 5.41
C ILE A 162 3.48 -14.06 6.37
N ALA A 163 3.39 -15.37 6.63
CA ALA A 163 4.34 -16.10 7.47
C ALA A 163 5.77 -16.01 6.92
N ALA A 164 5.95 -16.17 5.62
CA ALA A 164 7.25 -16.06 4.98
C ALA A 164 7.87 -14.66 5.11
N ARG A 165 7.06 -13.60 4.93
CA ARG A 165 7.50 -12.20 5.13
C ARG A 165 7.81 -11.93 6.60
N TRP A 166 7.01 -12.45 7.51
CA TRP A 166 7.23 -12.34 8.95
C TRP A 166 8.54 -13.01 9.38
N ALA A 167 8.83 -14.22 8.88
CA ALA A 167 10.09 -14.91 9.12
C ALA A 167 11.30 -14.12 8.61
N THR A 168 11.20 -13.50 7.41
CA THR A 168 12.24 -12.61 6.87
C THR A 168 12.46 -11.39 7.79
N SER A 169 11.38 -10.79 8.28
CA SER A 169 11.44 -9.68 9.23
C SER A 169 12.13 -10.12 10.54
N ALA A 170 11.72 -11.25 11.12
CA ALA A 170 12.31 -11.77 12.37
C ALA A 170 13.82 -12.01 12.23
N GLN A 171 14.26 -12.60 11.11
CA GLN A 171 15.68 -12.79 10.82
C GLN A 171 16.44 -11.45 10.69
N SER A 172 15.80 -10.44 10.13
CA SER A 172 16.38 -9.11 9.95
C SER A 172 16.52 -8.39 11.30
N TYR A 173 15.45 -8.37 12.10
CA TYR A 173 15.46 -7.77 13.44
C TYR A 173 16.42 -8.48 14.41
N ALA A 174 16.58 -9.81 14.30
CA ALA A 174 17.54 -10.57 15.11
C ALA A 174 19.01 -10.17 14.87
N LYS A 175 19.32 -9.62 13.70
CA LYS A 175 20.68 -9.17 13.33
C LYS A 175 20.95 -7.71 13.69
N MET A 176 19.94 -6.97 14.15
CA MET A 176 20.09 -5.56 14.49
C MET A 176 20.75 -5.36 15.84
N PRO A 177 21.50 -4.25 16.02
CA PRO A 177 21.99 -3.85 17.33
C PRO A 177 20.82 -3.69 18.31
N ALA A 178 21.04 -4.11 19.56
CA ALA A 178 20.06 -3.90 20.62
C ALA A 178 19.85 -2.40 20.86
N LYS A 179 18.59 -1.96 20.71
CA LYS A 179 18.15 -0.59 20.99
C LYS A 179 16.87 -0.64 21.82
N PRO A 180 16.74 0.23 22.84
CA PRO A 180 15.57 0.24 23.72
C PRO A 180 14.24 0.34 22.98
N GLU A 181 14.18 1.17 21.94
CA GLU A 181 12.98 1.40 21.14
C GLU A 181 12.58 0.21 20.25
N LEU A 182 13.53 -0.70 19.93
CA LEU A 182 13.29 -1.88 19.11
C LEU A 182 13.09 -3.17 19.93
N ALA A 183 13.43 -3.15 21.23
CA ALA A 183 13.38 -4.34 22.08
C ALA A 183 11.97 -4.97 22.17
N PRO A 184 10.85 -4.20 22.31
CA PRO A 184 9.51 -4.78 22.43
C PRO A 184 9.02 -5.50 21.17
N TRP A 185 9.63 -5.25 20.01
CA TRP A 185 9.26 -5.91 18.77
C TRP A 185 9.35 -7.43 18.87
N ARG A 186 10.45 -7.93 19.45
CA ARG A 186 10.70 -9.37 19.60
C ARG A 186 9.64 -10.03 20.47
N ASP A 187 9.33 -9.43 21.61
CA ASP A 187 8.37 -9.99 22.57
C ASP A 187 6.93 -9.97 22.01
N THR A 188 6.63 -8.99 21.15
CA THR A 188 5.29 -8.83 20.56
C THR A 188 5.07 -9.72 19.34
N PHE A 189 6.09 -9.88 18.48
CA PHE A 189 5.94 -10.50 17.15
C PHE A 189 6.76 -11.80 16.98
N THR A 190 7.32 -12.34 18.03
CA THR A 190 7.92 -13.69 17.99
C THR A 190 7.52 -14.51 19.21
N ARG A 191 7.55 -15.83 19.08
CA ARG A 191 7.49 -16.79 20.20
C ARG A 191 8.83 -17.50 20.27
N ASP A 192 9.47 -17.47 21.42
CA ASP A 192 10.82 -18.04 21.60
C ASP A 192 11.83 -17.56 20.55
N GLY A 193 11.65 -16.32 20.06
CA GLY A 193 12.48 -15.70 19.03
C GLY A 193 12.17 -16.12 17.60
N HIS A 194 11.10 -16.89 17.35
CA HIS A 194 10.67 -17.36 16.04
C HIS A 194 9.38 -16.69 15.58
N ALA A 195 9.31 -16.34 14.29
CA ALA A 195 8.08 -15.96 13.64
C ALA A 195 7.14 -17.16 13.48
N PRO A 196 5.81 -16.95 13.38
CA PRO A 196 4.89 -18.05 13.15
C PRO A 196 5.12 -18.74 11.81
N ALA A 197 4.97 -20.06 11.80
CA ALA A 197 4.97 -20.87 10.59
C ALA A 197 3.65 -20.70 9.79
N PRO A 198 3.63 -21.04 8.48
CA PRO A 198 2.39 -21.08 7.70
C PRO A 198 1.36 -22.02 8.36
N GLY A 199 0.14 -21.51 8.58
CA GLY A 199 -0.95 -22.23 9.24
C GLY A 199 -0.86 -22.32 10.76
N GLU A 200 0.22 -21.84 11.37
CA GLU A 200 0.31 -21.76 12.83
C GLU A 200 -0.70 -20.74 13.39
N THR A 201 -1.35 -21.12 14.49
CA THR A 201 -2.30 -20.25 15.16
C THR A 201 -1.56 -19.16 15.94
N TRP A 202 -1.78 -17.90 15.56
CA TRP A 202 -1.23 -16.74 16.23
C TRP A 202 -2.28 -16.02 17.05
N VAL A 203 -1.96 -15.66 18.30
CA VAL A 203 -2.79 -14.84 19.20
C VAL A 203 -2.03 -13.56 19.57
N SER A 204 -2.76 -12.45 19.71
CA SER A 204 -2.22 -11.13 20.06
C SER A 204 -3.07 -10.45 21.12
N PRO A 205 -3.02 -10.90 22.40
CA PRO A 205 -3.92 -10.41 23.46
C PRO A 205 -3.76 -8.91 23.72
N ASP A 206 -2.55 -8.37 23.54
CA ASP A 206 -2.28 -6.93 23.67
C ASP A 206 -3.01 -6.13 22.57
N MET A 207 -2.97 -6.61 21.34
CA MET A 207 -3.71 -6.03 20.22
C MET A 207 -5.22 -6.10 20.47
N ALA A 208 -5.75 -7.23 20.97
CA ALA A 208 -7.17 -7.37 21.31
C ALA A 208 -7.63 -6.31 22.33
N ARG A 209 -6.80 -6.04 23.35
CA ARG A 209 -7.10 -4.96 24.32
C ARG A 209 -7.13 -3.57 23.66
N SER A 210 -6.16 -3.27 22.83
CA SER A 210 -6.10 -2.00 22.10
C SER A 210 -7.29 -1.83 21.15
N LEU A 211 -7.67 -2.89 20.43
CA LEU A 211 -8.84 -2.89 19.53
C LEU A 211 -10.16 -2.68 20.31
N ARG A 212 -10.34 -3.33 21.47
CA ARG A 212 -11.51 -3.08 22.33
C ARG A 212 -11.58 -1.64 22.81
N ARG A 213 -10.45 -1.05 23.15
CA ARG A 213 -10.41 0.35 23.56
C ARG A 213 -10.82 1.28 22.40
N LEU A 214 -10.31 1.03 21.19
CA LEU A 214 -10.70 1.77 20.00
C LEU A 214 -12.16 1.56 19.61
N ALA A 215 -12.68 0.34 19.71
CA ALA A 215 -14.08 0.03 19.45
C ALA A 215 -15.01 0.84 20.35
N LYS A 216 -14.66 0.95 21.65
CA LYS A 216 -15.46 1.64 22.65
C LYS A 216 -15.36 3.17 22.56
N ASP A 217 -14.15 3.70 22.48
CA ASP A 217 -13.86 5.12 22.68
C ASP A 217 -13.51 5.84 21.37
N GLY A 218 -13.52 5.13 20.23
CA GLY A 218 -13.15 5.68 18.91
C GLY A 218 -11.69 6.14 18.85
N SER A 219 -11.41 7.05 17.94
CA SER A 219 -10.06 7.63 17.76
C SER A 219 -9.56 8.39 18.99
N THR A 220 -10.45 8.84 19.88
CA THR A 220 -10.09 9.51 21.15
C THR A 220 -9.16 8.63 22.00
N ALA A 221 -9.37 7.30 22.02
CA ALA A 221 -8.47 6.37 22.71
C ALA A 221 -7.01 6.48 22.25
N PHE A 222 -6.81 6.71 20.95
CA PHE A 222 -5.48 6.72 20.34
C PHE A 222 -4.79 8.08 20.41
N TYR A 223 -5.53 9.20 20.37
CA TYR A 223 -4.92 10.54 20.24
C TYR A 223 -4.91 11.34 21.53
N THR A 224 -5.83 11.09 22.45
CA THR A 224 -5.93 11.83 23.72
C THR A 224 -6.11 10.94 24.95
N GLY A 225 -6.46 9.66 24.76
CA GLY A 225 -6.71 8.69 25.82
C GLY A 225 -5.48 7.85 26.19
N GLU A 226 -5.75 6.67 26.77
CA GLU A 226 -4.75 5.75 27.31
C GLU A 226 -3.66 5.35 26.30
N LEU A 227 -4.03 5.07 25.04
CA LEU A 227 -3.06 4.66 24.04
C LEU A 227 -2.09 5.82 23.70
N ALA A 228 -2.57 7.07 23.67
CA ALA A 228 -1.72 8.25 23.50
C ALA A 228 -0.71 8.40 24.65
N GLU A 229 -1.16 8.15 25.88
CA GLU A 229 -0.28 8.18 27.07
C GLU A 229 0.85 7.16 26.92
N ARG A 230 0.50 5.90 26.63
CA ARG A 230 1.47 4.82 26.47
C ARG A 230 2.48 5.07 25.34
N ILE A 231 2.01 5.61 24.20
CA ILE A 231 2.89 5.97 23.08
C ILE A 231 3.90 7.05 23.51
N ALA A 232 3.41 8.14 24.15
CA ALA A 232 4.25 9.26 24.56
C ALA A 232 5.22 8.89 25.70
N GLU A 233 4.77 8.10 26.67
CA GLU A 233 5.63 7.57 27.76
C GLU A 233 6.76 6.70 27.21
N PHE A 234 6.43 5.77 26.29
CA PHE A 234 7.45 4.94 25.67
C PHE A 234 8.41 5.75 24.80
N ALA A 235 7.92 6.76 24.07
CA ALA A 235 8.77 7.67 23.33
C ALA A 235 9.78 8.36 24.27
N GLY A 236 9.32 8.97 25.35
CA GLY A 236 10.19 9.62 26.33
C GLY A 236 11.20 8.68 26.99
N ALA A 237 10.79 7.46 27.30
CA ALA A 237 11.63 6.46 27.97
C ALA A 237 12.70 5.84 27.04
N SER A 238 12.49 5.83 25.72
CA SER A 238 13.35 5.16 24.74
C SER A 238 14.00 6.11 23.73
N GLY A 239 14.03 7.41 23.99
CA GLY A 239 14.72 8.42 23.19
C GLY A 239 13.92 8.93 21.99
N GLY A 240 12.61 8.73 21.99
CA GLY A 240 11.70 9.29 20.99
C GLY A 240 11.32 10.73 21.29
N HIS A 241 10.80 11.41 20.27
CA HIS A 241 10.41 12.82 20.35
C HIS A 241 8.90 13.06 20.15
N LEU A 242 8.12 11.97 19.96
CA LEU A 242 6.67 12.07 19.78
C LEU A 242 6.00 12.33 21.14
N THR A 243 5.20 13.39 21.22
CA THR A 243 4.55 13.85 22.45
C THR A 243 3.03 13.63 22.42
N ARG A 244 2.38 13.69 23.59
CA ARG A 244 0.91 13.73 23.68
C ARG A 244 0.31 14.90 22.90
N ALA A 245 0.97 16.04 22.89
CA ALA A 245 0.52 17.22 22.14
C ALA A 245 0.55 16.97 20.63
N ASP A 246 1.59 16.30 20.12
CA ASP A 246 1.67 15.92 18.70
C ASP A 246 0.54 14.96 18.31
N LEU A 247 0.24 13.98 19.15
CA LEU A 247 -0.85 13.03 18.93
C LEU A 247 -2.20 13.76 18.95
N ALA A 248 -2.48 14.55 19.98
CA ALA A 248 -3.74 15.29 20.14
C ALA A 248 -4.02 16.31 19.03
N ALA A 249 -2.97 16.83 18.38
CA ALA A 249 -3.09 17.78 17.27
C ALA A 249 -3.42 17.10 15.92
N HIS A 250 -3.47 15.75 15.86
CA HIS A 250 -3.75 15.06 14.61
C HIS A 250 -5.20 15.19 14.17
N THR A 251 -5.38 15.46 12.87
CA THR A 251 -6.68 15.46 12.19
C THR A 251 -6.51 14.95 10.77
N SER A 252 -7.46 14.11 10.31
CA SER A 252 -7.57 13.78 8.89
C SER A 252 -8.02 15.01 8.09
N THR A 253 -7.86 14.96 6.78
CA THR A 253 -8.27 16.05 5.89
C THR A 253 -9.12 15.47 4.75
N TRP A 254 -10.35 15.95 4.62
CA TRP A 254 -11.15 15.70 3.42
C TRP A 254 -10.58 16.51 2.27
N VAL A 255 -10.38 15.85 1.13
CA VAL A 255 -9.76 16.43 -0.07
C VAL A 255 -10.60 16.13 -1.30
N GLU A 256 -10.57 17.03 -2.28
CA GLU A 256 -11.16 16.74 -3.58
C GLU A 256 -10.18 15.86 -4.37
N PRO A 257 -10.64 14.69 -4.90
CA PRO A 257 -9.80 13.85 -5.75
C PRO A 257 -9.32 14.59 -6.99
N ILE A 258 -8.16 14.22 -7.48
CA ILE A 258 -7.62 14.72 -8.76
C ILE A 258 -7.72 13.63 -9.81
N GLY A 259 -7.88 13.99 -11.09
CA GLY A 259 -8.08 13.00 -12.13
C GLY A 259 -7.61 13.45 -13.51
N VAL A 260 -7.47 12.46 -14.40
CA VAL A 260 -7.21 12.65 -15.83
C VAL A 260 -8.14 11.76 -16.66
N SER A 261 -8.44 12.20 -17.88
CA SER A 261 -9.11 11.35 -18.84
C SER A 261 -8.12 10.38 -19.49
N TYR A 262 -8.50 9.11 -19.61
CA TYR A 262 -7.75 8.07 -20.31
C TYR A 262 -8.71 7.11 -21.02
N ARG A 263 -8.64 7.03 -22.35
CA ARG A 263 -9.50 6.17 -23.21
C ARG A 263 -10.99 6.31 -22.90
N GLY A 264 -11.44 7.56 -22.68
CA GLY A 264 -12.84 7.87 -22.39
C GLY A 264 -13.32 7.45 -20.99
N HIS A 265 -12.40 7.21 -20.08
CA HIS A 265 -12.65 7.04 -18.65
C HIS A 265 -11.93 8.14 -17.88
N GLU A 266 -12.40 8.49 -16.69
CA GLU A 266 -11.69 9.34 -15.74
C GLU A 266 -11.01 8.45 -14.69
N ILE A 267 -9.70 8.63 -14.53
CA ILE A 267 -8.90 7.96 -13.52
C ILE A 267 -8.62 8.95 -12.40
N TRP A 268 -9.01 8.58 -11.19
CA TRP A 268 -8.97 9.43 -10.01
C TRP A 268 -7.98 8.93 -8.98
N GLU A 269 -7.29 9.88 -8.32
CA GLU A 269 -6.32 9.64 -7.26
C GLU A 269 -6.49 10.65 -6.12
N ILE A 270 -5.93 10.34 -4.95
CA ILE A 270 -5.76 11.32 -3.87
C ILE A 270 -4.70 12.35 -4.27
N PRO A 271 -4.96 13.66 -4.05
CA PRO A 271 -3.97 14.69 -4.36
C PRO A 271 -2.70 14.60 -3.49
N PRO A 272 -1.62 15.32 -3.85
CA PRO A 272 -0.43 15.48 -2.99
C PRO A 272 -0.81 15.91 -1.55
N ASN A 273 -0.11 15.47 -0.56
CA ASN A 273 1.27 14.91 -0.46
C ASN A 273 1.47 13.49 -1.03
N THR A 274 0.48 12.88 -1.63
CA THR A 274 0.61 11.52 -2.17
C THR A 274 1.22 11.51 -3.57
N ASN A 275 1.70 10.32 -4.00
CA ASN A 275 2.25 10.09 -5.34
C ASN A 275 1.18 9.69 -6.38
N GLY A 276 -0.12 9.87 -6.10
CA GLY A 276 -1.19 9.59 -7.07
C GLY A 276 -1.03 10.37 -8.37
N ILE A 277 -0.54 11.61 -8.26
CA ILE A 277 -0.25 12.47 -9.42
C ILE A 277 0.76 11.84 -10.40
N VAL A 278 1.64 10.93 -9.95
CA VAL A 278 2.60 10.21 -10.83
C VAL A 278 1.86 9.29 -11.79
N ALA A 279 0.91 8.50 -11.28
CA ALA A 279 0.10 7.62 -12.12
C ALA A 279 -0.72 8.42 -13.12
N LEU A 280 -1.35 9.51 -12.67
CA LEU A 280 -2.14 10.39 -13.53
C LEU A 280 -1.30 11.07 -14.62
N ASN A 281 -0.12 11.59 -14.27
CA ASN A 281 0.79 12.21 -15.24
C ASN A 281 1.27 11.18 -16.29
N ALA A 282 1.66 9.98 -15.85
CA ALA A 282 2.04 8.91 -16.79
C ALA A 282 0.89 8.53 -17.73
N LEU A 283 -0.34 8.39 -17.23
CA LEU A 283 -1.52 8.12 -18.07
C LEU A 283 -1.82 9.28 -19.03
N ALA A 284 -1.69 10.54 -18.59
CA ALA A 284 -1.85 11.69 -19.49
C ALA A 284 -0.80 11.72 -20.61
N ILE A 285 0.44 11.32 -20.32
CA ILE A 285 1.48 11.15 -21.34
C ILE A 285 1.08 10.03 -22.32
N LEU A 286 0.58 8.89 -21.82
CA LEU A 286 0.20 7.72 -22.61
C LEU A 286 -1.09 7.93 -23.43
N GLU A 287 -2.00 8.84 -23.03
CA GLU A 287 -3.28 9.09 -23.72
C GLU A 287 -3.10 9.41 -25.20
N GLY A 288 -2.04 10.12 -25.57
CA GLY A 288 -1.76 10.44 -26.97
C GLY A 288 -0.97 9.38 -27.76
N ILE A 289 -0.76 8.18 -27.20
CA ILE A 289 -0.04 7.07 -27.83
C ILE A 289 -1.00 5.92 -28.08
N ASP A 290 -1.09 5.44 -29.31
CA ASP A 290 -1.85 4.23 -29.64
C ASP A 290 -1.05 2.99 -29.23
N ILE A 291 -1.15 2.64 -27.94
CA ILE A 291 -0.43 1.50 -27.35
C ILE A 291 -0.96 0.18 -27.93
N ALA A 292 -2.27 0.09 -28.14
CA ALA A 292 -2.93 -1.13 -28.59
C ALA A 292 -2.54 -1.57 -30.01
N LYS A 293 -1.84 -0.73 -30.79
CA LYS A 293 -1.26 -1.13 -32.08
C LYS A 293 -0.18 -2.20 -31.96
N HIS A 294 0.39 -2.36 -30.76
CA HIS A 294 1.36 -3.40 -30.43
C HIS A 294 0.74 -4.46 -29.54
N PRO A 295 1.18 -5.72 -29.60
CA PRO A 295 0.78 -6.73 -28.63
C PRO A 295 1.11 -6.29 -27.19
N ARG A 296 0.27 -6.66 -26.22
CA ARG A 296 0.53 -6.36 -24.81
C ARG A 296 1.90 -6.85 -24.39
N GLU A 297 2.26 -8.09 -24.75
CA GLU A 297 3.56 -8.71 -24.48
C GLU A 297 4.57 -8.37 -25.60
N SER A 298 4.84 -7.07 -25.81
CA SER A 298 5.85 -6.57 -26.74
C SER A 298 6.81 -5.61 -26.07
N ALA A 299 8.05 -5.52 -26.57
CA ALA A 299 9.05 -4.57 -26.07
C ALA A 299 8.60 -3.12 -26.25
N GLU A 300 7.85 -2.83 -27.31
CA GLU A 300 7.29 -1.51 -27.62
C GLU A 300 6.34 -1.07 -26.53
N THR A 301 5.37 -1.93 -26.16
CA THR A 301 4.37 -1.65 -25.13
C THR A 301 5.03 -1.41 -23.77
N TYR A 302 5.97 -2.28 -23.36
CA TYR A 302 6.71 -2.13 -22.11
C TYR A 302 7.56 -0.86 -22.10
N HIS A 303 8.33 -0.62 -23.17
CA HIS A 303 9.20 0.54 -23.27
C HIS A 303 8.44 1.87 -23.12
N VAL A 304 7.35 2.04 -23.84
CA VAL A 304 6.55 3.27 -23.81
C VAL A 304 5.95 3.51 -22.42
N MET A 305 5.43 2.48 -21.76
CA MET A 305 4.92 2.60 -20.38
C MET A 305 6.05 2.96 -19.40
N ILE A 306 7.23 2.34 -19.53
CA ILE A 306 8.38 2.59 -18.65
C ILE A 306 8.86 4.03 -18.84
N GLU A 307 9.05 4.50 -20.06
CA GLU A 307 9.52 5.87 -20.35
C GLU A 307 8.51 6.92 -19.86
N ALA A 308 7.20 6.73 -20.08
CA ALA A 308 6.19 7.63 -19.54
C ALA A 308 6.23 7.69 -18.00
N MET A 309 6.43 6.56 -17.35
CA MET A 309 6.56 6.47 -15.89
C MET A 309 7.80 7.20 -15.39
N LYS A 310 8.95 7.04 -16.05
CA LYS A 310 10.20 7.75 -15.72
C LYS A 310 10.00 9.26 -15.72
N LEU A 311 9.36 9.79 -16.76
CA LEU A 311 9.08 11.21 -16.89
C LEU A 311 8.14 11.71 -15.78
N ALA A 312 7.09 10.98 -15.49
CA ALA A 312 6.13 11.32 -14.44
C ALA A 312 6.75 11.31 -13.03
N VAL A 313 7.62 10.35 -12.74
CA VAL A 313 8.35 10.30 -11.46
C VAL A 313 9.31 11.48 -11.34
N ALA A 314 10.04 11.82 -12.40
CA ALA A 314 10.95 12.96 -12.43
C ALA A 314 10.23 14.28 -12.07
N ASP A 315 9.07 14.50 -12.66
CA ASP A 315 8.24 15.67 -12.36
C ASP A 315 7.78 15.70 -10.90
N ALA A 316 7.30 14.57 -10.39
CA ALA A 316 6.81 14.48 -9.01
C ALA A 316 7.91 14.75 -7.99
N GLN A 317 9.10 14.24 -8.18
CA GLN A 317 10.23 14.46 -7.27
C GLN A 317 10.63 15.93 -7.15
N ARG A 318 10.47 16.68 -8.24
CA ARG A 318 10.77 18.10 -8.27
C ARG A 318 9.68 18.97 -7.63
N HIS A 319 8.42 18.50 -7.63
CA HIS A 319 7.28 19.37 -7.33
C HIS A 319 6.39 18.87 -6.18
N VAL A 320 6.42 17.57 -5.82
CA VAL A 320 5.48 17.01 -4.84
C VAL A 320 6.00 17.17 -3.42
N GLY A 321 5.15 17.74 -2.57
CA GLY A 321 5.33 17.87 -1.13
C GLY A 321 3.98 18.09 -0.44
N ASP A 322 4.00 18.49 0.83
CA ASP A 322 2.78 18.85 1.57
C ASP A 322 2.18 20.15 1.04
N PRO A 323 0.98 20.16 0.42
CA PRO A 323 0.38 21.36 -0.14
C PRO A 323 0.08 22.45 0.90
N ALA A 324 0.03 22.10 2.19
CA ALA A 324 -0.09 23.08 3.27
C ALA A 324 1.20 23.87 3.52
N ARG A 325 2.33 23.47 2.92
CA ARG A 325 3.66 24.02 3.17
C ARG A 325 4.41 24.43 1.90
N VAL A 326 4.08 23.83 0.76
CA VAL A 326 4.70 24.11 -0.54
C VAL A 326 3.63 24.16 -1.64
N GLU A 327 3.85 25.03 -2.63
CA GLU A 327 2.99 25.05 -3.80
C GLU A 327 3.28 23.84 -4.69
N VAL A 328 2.25 23.03 -4.95
CA VAL A 328 2.33 21.89 -5.87
C VAL A 328 1.52 22.23 -7.12
N PRO A 329 2.14 22.34 -8.30
CA PRO A 329 1.46 22.79 -9.52
C PRO A 329 0.62 21.66 -10.16
N ILE A 330 -0.38 21.15 -9.42
CA ILE A 330 -1.20 19.99 -9.84
C ILE A 330 -1.79 20.19 -11.24
N ARG A 331 -2.42 21.36 -11.49
CA ARG A 331 -3.03 21.65 -12.78
C ARG A 331 -2.02 21.68 -13.92
N GLY A 332 -0.81 22.22 -13.67
CA GLY A 332 0.27 22.27 -14.66
C GLY A 332 0.82 20.88 -14.99
N LEU A 333 1.00 20.02 -13.97
CA LEU A 333 1.50 18.64 -14.14
C LEU A 333 0.50 17.74 -14.88
N LEU A 334 -0.81 18.02 -14.78
CA LEU A 334 -1.86 17.26 -15.42
C LEU A 334 -2.41 17.95 -16.68
N ASP A 335 -1.77 19.04 -17.13
CA ASP A 335 -2.18 19.76 -18.34
C ASP A 335 -1.91 18.92 -19.60
N PRO A 336 -2.87 18.80 -20.53
CA PRO A 336 -2.70 18.02 -21.75
C PRO A 336 -1.55 18.50 -22.65
N GLY A 337 -1.31 19.82 -22.69
CA GLY A 337 -0.20 20.41 -23.46
C GLY A 337 1.15 20.03 -22.84
N TYR A 338 1.22 20.05 -21.49
CA TYR A 338 2.40 19.57 -20.77
C TYR A 338 2.65 18.07 -21.02
N ALA A 339 1.61 17.25 -20.92
CA ALA A 339 1.67 15.82 -21.22
C ALA A 339 2.14 15.55 -22.67
N ALA A 340 1.68 16.34 -23.65
CA ALA A 340 2.13 16.26 -25.03
C ALA A 340 3.62 16.62 -25.17
N HIS A 341 4.10 17.64 -24.44
CA HIS A 341 5.51 18.00 -24.41
C HIS A 341 6.38 16.88 -23.83
N ARG A 342 5.93 16.26 -22.72
CA ARG A 342 6.65 15.13 -22.10
C ARG A 342 6.62 13.90 -22.99
N ARG A 343 5.50 13.60 -23.66
CA ARG A 343 5.37 12.51 -24.65
C ARG A 343 6.39 12.61 -25.78
N ALA A 344 6.64 13.83 -26.28
CA ALA A 344 7.62 14.07 -27.34
C ALA A 344 9.06 13.72 -26.94
N GLN A 345 9.34 13.51 -25.66
CA GLN A 345 10.67 13.10 -25.16
C GLN A 345 10.85 11.58 -25.14
N ILE A 346 9.77 10.80 -25.36
CA ILE A 346 9.85 9.34 -25.47
C ILE A 346 10.41 9.00 -26.85
N GLY A 347 11.65 8.53 -26.89
CA GLY A 347 12.32 8.07 -28.13
C GLY A 347 12.29 6.55 -28.26
N ASP A 348 13.04 6.02 -29.20
CA ASP A 348 13.15 4.57 -29.44
C ASP A 348 14.08 3.87 -28.42
N HIS A 349 14.88 4.63 -27.69
CA HIS A 349 15.84 4.15 -26.70
C HIS A 349 15.51 4.65 -25.30
N ALA A 350 15.90 3.83 -24.30
CA ALA A 350 15.78 4.17 -22.90
C ALA A 350 16.56 5.43 -22.54
N ALA A 351 15.91 6.37 -21.86
CA ALA A 351 16.51 7.60 -21.39
C ALA A 351 16.63 7.60 -19.85
N VAL A 352 17.63 8.32 -19.33
CA VAL A 352 17.70 8.64 -17.91
C VAL A 352 16.85 9.88 -17.67
N PRO A 353 15.80 9.83 -16.83
CA PRO A 353 15.00 11.01 -16.55
C PRO A 353 15.81 12.00 -15.71
N GLU A 354 15.65 13.29 -15.96
CA GLU A 354 16.20 14.29 -15.05
C GLU A 354 15.37 14.29 -13.77
N ALA A 355 15.85 13.69 -12.73
CA ALA A 355 15.59 13.76 -11.28
C ALA A 355 15.61 12.37 -10.58
N GLY A 356 15.78 12.34 -9.31
CA GLY A 356 16.27 11.32 -8.39
C GLY A 356 15.45 10.01 -8.19
N VAL A 357 15.89 9.20 -7.24
CA VAL A 357 15.42 7.83 -6.94
C VAL A 357 14.19 7.84 -6.02
N PRO A 358 13.10 7.10 -6.30
CA PRO A 358 11.94 7.01 -5.41
C PRO A 358 12.20 6.13 -4.18
N PRO A 359 11.59 6.43 -3.00
CA PRO A 359 11.71 5.62 -1.78
C PRO A 359 10.91 4.30 -1.87
N ARG A 360 11.29 3.26 -1.08
CA ARG A 360 10.70 1.91 -1.06
C ARG A 360 9.87 1.67 0.20
N GLY A 361 8.73 0.92 0.13
CA GLY A 361 7.88 0.62 1.29
C GLY A 361 6.81 -0.45 1.06
N GLY A 362 6.23 -1.00 2.15
CA GLY A 362 5.16 -1.99 2.19
C GLY A 362 3.78 -1.39 2.53
N THR A 363 2.65 -2.06 2.13
CA THR A 363 1.29 -1.47 2.19
C THR A 363 0.23 -2.59 2.18
N VAL A 364 -1.02 -2.30 2.61
CA VAL A 364 -2.22 -3.12 2.37
C VAL A 364 -3.27 -2.31 1.64
N TYR A 365 -3.97 -2.93 0.67
CA TYR A 365 -5.06 -2.33 -0.10
C TYR A 365 -6.36 -3.10 0.09
N VAL A 366 -7.48 -2.36 0.14
CA VAL A 366 -8.84 -2.88 0.28
C VAL A 366 -9.76 -2.21 -0.75
N GLY A 367 -10.44 -3.01 -1.57
CA GLY A 367 -11.56 -2.58 -2.41
C GLY A 367 -12.86 -3.17 -1.87
N THR A 368 -13.94 -2.36 -1.78
CA THR A 368 -15.28 -2.82 -1.41
C THR A 368 -16.36 -2.19 -2.25
N ALA A 369 -17.49 -2.91 -2.39
CA ALA A 369 -18.73 -2.38 -2.98
C ALA A 369 -19.93 -3.03 -2.29
N ASP A 370 -21.06 -2.30 -2.22
CA ASP A 370 -22.32 -2.78 -1.63
C ASP A 370 -23.50 -2.79 -2.63
N ALA A 371 -24.66 -3.26 -2.16
CA ALA A 371 -25.86 -3.40 -2.97
C ALA A 371 -26.44 -2.04 -3.44
N ASP A 372 -26.20 -0.96 -2.70
CA ASP A 372 -26.70 0.38 -3.00
C ASP A 372 -25.79 1.12 -4.03
N GLY A 373 -24.65 0.50 -4.40
CA GLY A 373 -23.70 1.05 -5.38
C GLY A 373 -22.65 1.96 -4.77
N MET A 374 -22.54 2.06 -3.44
CA MET A 374 -21.40 2.68 -2.78
C MET A 374 -20.16 1.81 -2.99
N MET A 375 -19.03 2.44 -3.26
CA MET A 375 -17.75 1.78 -3.47
C MET A 375 -16.63 2.50 -2.75
N VAL A 376 -15.67 1.73 -2.24
CA VAL A 376 -14.52 2.26 -1.51
C VAL A 376 -13.21 1.72 -2.07
N SER A 377 -12.28 2.62 -2.30
CA SER A 377 -10.85 2.36 -2.50
C SER A 377 -10.13 2.82 -1.24
N PHE A 378 -9.61 1.88 -0.44
CA PHE A 378 -8.97 2.17 0.85
C PHE A 378 -7.57 1.58 0.89
N ILE A 379 -6.62 2.32 1.41
CA ILE A 379 -5.22 1.90 1.52
C ILE A 379 -4.63 2.30 2.87
N GLN A 380 -3.86 1.41 3.49
CA GLN A 380 -3.27 1.59 4.81
C GLN A 380 -1.87 0.98 4.86
N SER A 381 -0.96 1.53 5.67
CA SER A 381 0.41 1.04 5.70
C SER A 381 1.23 1.49 6.90
N ASN A 382 2.09 0.60 7.38
CA ASN A 382 3.20 0.90 8.27
C ASN A 382 4.42 1.52 7.55
N TYR A 383 4.48 1.45 6.24
CA TYR A 383 5.65 1.85 5.43
C TYR A 383 6.97 1.25 5.93
N THR A 384 7.45 0.22 5.27
CA THR A 384 8.79 -0.36 5.53
C THR A 384 9.43 -0.81 4.24
N GLY A 385 10.75 -0.89 4.26
CA GLY A 385 11.50 -1.53 3.18
C GLY A 385 11.13 -3.03 3.05
N PRO A 386 11.40 -3.64 1.91
CA PRO A 386 10.93 -4.99 1.55
C PRO A 386 11.44 -6.11 2.46
N LEU A 387 12.50 -5.86 3.24
CA LEU A 387 13.13 -6.88 4.10
C LEU A 387 12.77 -6.76 5.59
N LEU A 388 12.10 -5.68 6.02
CA LEU A 388 11.94 -5.40 7.44
C LEU A 388 10.52 -5.60 7.95
N GLY A 389 9.48 -5.18 7.23
CA GLY A 389 8.12 -5.20 7.76
C GLY A 389 7.94 -4.40 9.07
N PHE A 390 6.75 -4.34 9.60
CA PHE A 390 6.41 -3.77 10.92
C PHE A 390 6.78 -2.30 11.15
N GLY A 391 6.77 -1.47 10.10
CA GLY A 391 7.01 -0.03 10.22
C GLY A 391 8.41 0.34 10.66
N SER A 392 8.51 1.24 11.63
CA SER A 392 9.77 1.71 12.21
C SER A 392 10.47 0.67 13.10
N GLY A 393 9.84 -0.47 13.35
CA GLY A 393 10.26 -1.43 14.36
C GLY A 393 9.96 -0.99 15.81
N VAL A 394 9.44 0.21 15.99
CA VAL A 394 9.00 0.71 17.30
C VAL A 394 7.65 0.09 17.62
N VAL A 395 7.59 -0.70 18.68
CA VAL A 395 6.37 -1.35 19.18
C VAL A 395 6.12 -0.86 20.60
N VAL A 396 4.93 -0.32 20.83
CA VAL A 396 4.55 0.21 22.16
C VAL A 396 4.27 -0.96 23.11
N PRO A 397 5.01 -1.12 24.20
CA PRO A 397 4.91 -2.28 25.09
C PRO A 397 3.50 -2.53 25.61
N GLY A 398 3.03 -3.78 25.56
CA GLY A 398 1.74 -4.22 26.09
C GLY A 398 0.51 -3.69 25.33
N THR A 399 0.69 -3.19 24.10
CA THR A 399 -0.41 -2.68 23.26
C THR A 399 -0.58 -3.41 21.94
N GLY A 400 0.46 -4.10 21.45
CA GLY A 400 0.50 -4.67 20.10
C GLY A 400 0.65 -3.60 19.00
N ILE A 401 0.78 -2.31 19.32
CA ILE A 401 0.87 -1.22 18.37
C ILE A 401 2.28 -1.11 17.81
N SER A 402 2.47 -1.43 16.52
CA SER A 402 3.66 -1.07 15.75
C SER A 402 3.44 0.30 15.08
N LEU A 403 4.46 1.17 15.18
CA LEU A 403 4.42 2.51 14.60
C LEU A 403 5.08 2.52 13.22
N HIS A 404 4.45 3.21 12.27
CA HIS A 404 4.97 3.30 10.90
C HIS A 404 6.29 4.06 10.81
N SER A 405 7.01 3.89 9.69
CA SER A 405 8.27 4.59 9.38
C SER A 405 8.11 5.71 8.34
N ARG A 406 6.93 6.32 8.26
CA ARG A 406 6.59 7.25 7.19
C ARG A 406 7.48 8.50 7.13
N GLY A 407 8.01 8.95 8.26
CA GLY A 407 8.96 10.06 8.32
C GLY A 407 10.25 9.81 7.54
N SER A 408 10.63 8.55 7.29
CA SER A 408 11.80 8.22 6.45
C SER A 408 11.65 8.65 4.99
N ALA A 409 10.43 9.00 4.56
CA ALA A 409 10.19 9.58 3.24
C ALA A 409 10.60 11.04 3.12
N PHE A 410 10.80 11.77 4.23
CA PHE A 410 11.28 13.14 4.16
C PHE A 410 12.69 13.24 3.59
N SER A 411 12.93 14.33 2.88
CA SER A 411 14.27 14.75 2.44
C SER A 411 14.94 15.59 3.53
N LEU A 412 16.27 15.53 3.59
CA LEU A 412 17.10 16.47 4.35
C LEU A 412 17.79 17.50 3.44
N ASP A 413 17.59 17.44 2.10
CA ASP A 413 18.07 18.45 1.15
C ASP A 413 17.21 19.72 1.28
N PRO A 414 17.80 20.88 1.62
CA PRO A 414 17.06 22.15 1.76
C PRO A 414 16.29 22.60 0.51
N ARG A 415 16.69 22.10 -0.66
CA ARG A 415 16.05 22.43 -1.96
C ARG A 415 14.83 21.55 -2.25
N SER A 416 14.62 20.49 -1.48
CA SER A 416 13.53 19.55 -1.71
C SER A 416 12.19 20.13 -1.24
N PRO A 417 11.12 20.05 -2.04
CA PRO A 417 9.78 20.37 -1.57
C PRO A 417 9.33 19.47 -0.42
N ASN A 418 9.96 18.30 -0.28
CA ASN A 418 9.71 17.34 0.79
C ASN A 418 10.73 17.43 1.96
N LEU A 419 11.41 18.57 2.14
CA LEU A 419 12.28 18.81 3.30
C LEU A 419 11.49 18.60 4.60
N VAL A 420 12.07 17.88 5.57
CA VAL A 420 11.48 17.68 6.90
C VAL A 420 11.21 19.02 7.61
N ALA A 421 10.05 19.14 8.23
CA ALA A 421 9.72 20.28 9.07
C ALA A 421 8.65 19.91 10.10
N PRO A 422 8.63 20.55 11.29
CA PRO A 422 7.58 20.37 12.28
C PRO A 422 6.18 20.58 11.72
N GLY A 423 5.27 19.68 12.03
CA GLY A 423 3.87 19.75 11.60
C GLY A 423 3.63 19.53 10.09
N LYS A 424 4.65 19.11 9.33
CA LYS A 424 4.56 18.83 7.90
C LYS A 424 4.25 17.36 7.65
N ARG A 425 3.46 17.07 6.61
CA ARG A 425 3.25 15.71 6.08
C ARG A 425 4.39 15.32 5.14
N PRO A 426 4.94 14.10 5.24
CA PRO A 426 5.91 13.60 4.26
C PRO A 426 5.25 13.29 2.92
N ALA A 427 6.02 13.27 1.84
CA ALA A 427 5.58 12.68 0.58
C ALA A 427 5.15 11.22 0.82
N HIS A 428 4.03 10.82 0.21
CA HIS A 428 3.35 9.59 0.60
C HIS A 428 3.13 8.66 -0.59
N THR A 429 3.47 7.38 -0.42
CA THR A 429 3.32 6.37 -1.47
C THR A 429 1.93 5.73 -1.51
N LEU A 430 1.08 5.93 -0.50
CA LEU A 430 -0.27 5.37 -0.48
C LEU A 430 -1.17 6.15 -1.44
N ILE A 431 -1.72 5.45 -2.41
CA ILE A 431 -2.54 6.00 -3.48
C ILE A 431 -3.72 5.07 -3.76
N PRO A 432 -4.86 5.24 -3.10
CA PRO A 432 -6.09 4.57 -3.51
C PRO A 432 -6.58 5.20 -4.82
N ALA A 433 -6.97 4.37 -5.81
CA ALA A 433 -7.44 4.85 -7.10
C ALA A 433 -8.89 4.47 -7.38
N PHE A 434 -9.54 5.23 -8.24
CA PHE A 434 -10.91 4.99 -8.66
C PHE A 434 -11.09 5.30 -10.15
N MET A 435 -11.99 4.58 -10.81
CA MET A 435 -12.31 4.80 -12.21
C MET A 435 -13.79 5.16 -12.37
N THR A 436 -14.07 6.18 -13.17
CA THR A 436 -15.43 6.52 -13.62
C THR A 436 -15.50 6.58 -15.14
N ARG A 437 -16.71 6.51 -15.70
CA ARG A 437 -16.98 6.72 -17.12
C ARG A 437 -18.29 7.47 -17.29
N ALA A 438 -18.26 8.60 -17.98
CA ALA A 438 -19.44 9.44 -18.21
C ALA A 438 -20.20 9.78 -16.91
N GLY A 439 -19.48 10.07 -15.83
CA GLY A 439 -20.05 10.40 -14.52
C GLY A 439 -20.55 9.21 -13.70
N GLU A 440 -20.41 7.98 -14.17
CA GLU A 440 -20.82 6.75 -13.49
C GLU A 440 -19.61 6.00 -12.94
N ALA A 441 -19.78 5.33 -11.80
CA ALA A 441 -18.72 4.52 -11.20
C ALA A 441 -18.42 3.28 -12.05
N VAL A 442 -17.16 3.12 -12.45
CA VAL A 442 -16.61 1.84 -12.92
C VAL A 442 -16.10 1.03 -11.72
N GLY A 443 -15.29 1.63 -10.86
CA GLY A 443 -14.95 1.03 -9.58
C GLY A 443 -13.56 1.34 -9.02
N PRO A 444 -13.29 0.84 -7.78
CA PRO A 444 -12.04 1.03 -7.08
C PRO A 444 -10.97 0.05 -7.57
N PHE A 445 -9.72 0.51 -7.61
CA PHE A 445 -8.54 -0.31 -7.81
C PHE A 445 -7.34 0.27 -7.07
N GLY A 446 -6.35 -0.58 -6.81
CA GLY A 446 -5.09 -0.12 -6.22
C GLY A 446 -4.05 -1.21 -6.16
N VAL A 447 -2.80 -0.77 -6.05
CA VAL A 447 -1.62 -1.62 -5.97
C VAL A 447 -0.82 -1.25 -4.74
N MET A 448 -0.58 -2.17 -3.83
CA MET A 448 0.37 -1.98 -2.74
C MET A 448 1.80 -2.26 -3.20
N GLY A 449 2.82 -1.69 -2.53
CA GLY A 449 4.23 -1.94 -2.88
C GLY A 449 5.07 -0.66 -3.00
N GLY A 450 4.81 0.36 -2.19
CA GLY A 450 5.60 1.60 -2.18
C GLY A 450 5.70 2.28 -3.55
N PRO A 451 6.91 2.46 -4.13
CA PRO A 451 7.08 3.09 -5.44
C PRO A 451 6.50 2.31 -6.61
N MET A 452 6.19 1.03 -6.41
CA MET A 452 5.49 0.23 -7.41
C MET A 452 4.04 0.66 -7.60
N GLN A 453 3.42 1.32 -6.62
CA GLN A 453 2.00 1.67 -6.68
C GLN A 453 1.61 2.45 -7.95
N PRO A 454 2.21 3.62 -8.27
CA PRO A 454 1.84 4.33 -9.50
C PRO A 454 2.19 3.55 -10.77
N GLN A 455 3.27 2.76 -10.76
CA GLN A 455 3.65 1.91 -11.88
C GLN A 455 2.64 0.79 -12.10
N GLY A 456 2.17 0.16 -11.02
CA GLY A 456 1.13 -0.86 -11.06
C GLY A 456 -0.21 -0.28 -11.50
N HIS A 457 -0.60 0.92 -11.05
CA HIS A 457 -1.82 1.60 -11.49
C HIS A 457 -1.85 1.80 -13.01
N VAL A 458 -0.76 2.32 -13.59
CA VAL A 458 -0.63 2.48 -15.05
C VAL A 458 -0.77 1.13 -15.76
N GLN A 459 -0.08 0.08 -15.29
CA GLN A 459 -0.16 -1.25 -15.89
C GLN A 459 -1.57 -1.84 -15.85
N LEU A 460 -2.29 -1.69 -14.71
CA LEU A 460 -3.67 -2.16 -14.59
C LEU A 460 -4.62 -1.42 -15.53
N VAL A 461 -4.52 -0.09 -15.58
CA VAL A 461 -5.37 0.75 -16.43
C VAL A 461 -5.13 0.45 -17.90
N VAL A 462 -3.88 0.36 -18.35
CA VAL A 462 -3.53 -0.02 -19.74
C VAL A 462 -4.02 -1.42 -20.07
N ASN A 463 -3.79 -2.41 -19.19
CA ASN A 463 -4.29 -3.78 -19.40
C ASN A 463 -5.80 -3.82 -19.60
N GLN A 464 -6.54 -3.04 -18.81
CA GLN A 464 -7.99 -3.03 -18.87
C GLN A 464 -8.52 -2.22 -20.06
N LEU A 465 -8.03 -1.00 -20.30
CA LEU A 465 -8.62 -0.08 -21.24
C LEU A 465 -8.06 -0.18 -22.66
N ASP A 466 -6.76 -0.47 -22.83
CA ASP A 466 -6.16 -0.67 -24.14
C ASP A 466 -6.27 -2.12 -24.63
N TYR A 467 -6.22 -3.11 -23.71
CA TYR A 467 -6.24 -4.54 -24.08
C TYR A 467 -7.51 -5.27 -23.68
N GLY A 468 -8.50 -4.61 -23.08
CA GLY A 468 -9.81 -5.18 -22.77
C GLY A 468 -9.81 -6.31 -21.74
N MET A 469 -8.79 -6.39 -20.89
CA MET A 469 -8.66 -7.44 -19.88
C MET A 469 -9.69 -7.27 -18.76
N ASN A 470 -10.27 -8.36 -18.28
CA ASN A 470 -11.06 -8.33 -17.05
C ASN A 470 -10.17 -8.04 -15.82
N PRO A 471 -10.74 -7.67 -14.65
CA PRO A 471 -9.97 -7.33 -13.46
C PRO A 471 -8.94 -8.38 -13.05
N GLN A 472 -9.28 -9.68 -13.10
CA GLN A 472 -8.35 -10.74 -12.70
C GLN A 472 -7.19 -10.87 -13.70
N ALA A 473 -7.49 -10.87 -15.00
CA ALA A 473 -6.46 -10.94 -16.04
C ALA A 473 -5.52 -9.73 -16.01
N SER A 474 -6.06 -8.51 -15.75
CA SER A 474 -5.24 -7.30 -15.55
C SER A 474 -4.26 -7.43 -14.39
N ILE A 475 -4.71 -8.06 -13.30
CA ILE A 475 -3.89 -8.29 -12.11
C ILE A 475 -2.85 -9.37 -12.34
N ASP A 476 -3.22 -10.47 -13.01
CA ASP A 476 -2.35 -11.63 -13.25
C ASP A 476 -1.26 -11.35 -14.29
N ALA A 477 -1.47 -10.38 -15.15
CA ALA A 477 -0.52 -10.03 -16.22
C ALA A 477 0.88 -9.76 -15.68
N PRO A 478 1.94 -10.23 -16.38
CA PRO A 478 3.33 -10.01 -15.98
C PRO A 478 3.66 -8.53 -15.84
N ARG A 479 4.42 -8.18 -14.80
CA ARG A 479 4.74 -6.79 -14.46
C ARG A 479 6.20 -6.45 -14.67
N TRP A 480 6.44 -5.15 -14.82
CA TRP A 480 7.74 -4.51 -14.76
C TRP A 480 7.78 -3.54 -13.57
N HIS A 481 8.98 -3.31 -13.05
CA HIS A 481 9.26 -2.32 -12.01
C HIS A 481 10.49 -1.51 -12.40
N TRP A 482 10.32 -0.26 -12.81
CA TRP A 482 11.43 0.65 -12.98
C TRP A 482 12.01 1.02 -11.61
N LEU A 483 13.31 0.81 -11.43
CA LEU A 483 14.01 0.98 -10.17
C LEU A 483 14.71 2.35 -10.07
N SER A 484 15.50 2.69 -11.08
CA SER A 484 16.23 3.96 -11.20
C SER A 484 16.92 4.04 -12.58
N ASP A 485 17.19 5.22 -13.05
CA ASP A 485 17.97 5.46 -14.29
C ASP A 485 17.49 4.58 -15.45
N LEU A 486 18.35 3.65 -15.91
CA LEU A 486 18.03 2.66 -16.95
C LEU A 486 17.60 1.31 -16.39
N PHE A 487 17.63 1.11 -15.04
CA PHE A 487 17.39 -0.18 -14.41
C PHE A 487 15.89 -0.49 -14.29
N VAL A 488 15.50 -1.64 -14.83
CA VAL A 488 14.14 -2.18 -14.78
C VAL A 488 14.19 -3.64 -14.31
N ASP A 489 13.37 -3.98 -13.31
CA ASP A 489 13.13 -5.37 -12.93
C ASP A 489 11.90 -5.90 -13.67
N LEU A 490 12.01 -7.08 -14.26
CA LEU A 490 10.93 -7.77 -14.96
C LEU A 490 10.57 -9.03 -14.20
N GLU A 491 9.27 -9.34 -14.12
CA GLU A 491 8.88 -10.68 -13.69
C GLU A 491 9.47 -11.74 -14.60
N SER A 492 9.89 -12.87 -14.03
CA SER A 492 10.44 -14.01 -14.78
C SER A 492 9.47 -14.56 -15.82
N THR A 493 8.17 -14.33 -15.63
CA THR A 493 7.09 -14.70 -16.54
C THR A 493 6.98 -13.82 -17.79
N VAL A 494 7.63 -12.66 -17.83
CA VAL A 494 7.72 -11.82 -19.03
C VAL A 494 8.44 -12.60 -20.14
N PRO A 495 7.89 -12.65 -21.38
CA PRO A 495 8.53 -13.39 -22.48
C PRO A 495 9.97 -12.94 -22.74
N ALA A 496 10.87 -13.89 -23.06
CA ALA A 496 12.28 -13.59 -23.32
C ALA A 496 12.48 -12.59 -24.47
N ALA A 497 11.64 -12.65 -25.50
CA ALA A 497 11.69 -11.72 -26.62
C ALA A 497 11.43 -10.26 -26.20
N VAL A 498 10.54 -10.05 -25.21
CA VAL A 498 10.27 -8.72 -24.64
C VAL A 498 11.51 -8.21 -23.91
N ALA A 499 12.15 -9.04 -23.08
CA ALA A 499 13.37 -8.68 -22.38
C ALA A 499 14.49 -8.30 -23.35
N GLN A 500 14.74 -9.15 -24.36
CA GLN A 500 15.74 -8.87 -25.41
C GLN A 500 15.47 -7.56 -26.16
N GLY A 501 14.19 -7.30 -26.50
CA GLY A 501 13.79 -6.06 -27.16
C GLY A 501 13.98 -4.82 -26.29
N LEU A 502 13.80 -4.93 -24.97
CA LEU A 502 14.08 -3.84 -24.02
C LEU A 502 15.59 -3.60 -23.84
N GLU A 503 16.39 -4.68 -23.75
CA GLU A 503 17.86 -4.57 -23.71
C GLU A 503 18.41 -3.91 -24.98
N ALA A 504 17.89 -4.27 -26.16
CA ALA A 504 18.25 -3.64 -27.42
C ALA A 504 17.92 -2.14 -27.47
N ARG A 505 16.92 -1.69 -26.69
CA ARG A 505 16.57 -0.28 -26.49
C ARG A 505 17.39 0.40 -25.39
N GLY A 506 18.31 -0.31 -24.73
CA GLY A 506 19.21 0.25 -23.72
C GLY A 506 18.73 0.20 -22.28
N HIS A 507 17.63 -0.51 -21.98
CA HIS A 507 17.26 -0.79 -20.60
C HIS A 507 18.24 -1.79 -19.97
N LEU A 508 18.59 -1.58 -18.71
CA LEU A 508 19.37 -2.50 -17.90
C LEU A 508 18.42 -3.37 -17.09
N LEU A 509 18.37 -4.67 -17.41
CA LEU A 509 17.34 -5.53 -16.87
C LEU A 509 17.85 -6.44 -15.74
N SER A 510 17.00 -6.62 -14.71
CA SER A 510 16.97 -7.81 -13.86
C SER A 510 15.69 -8.60 -14.12
N ARG A 511 15.69 -9.89 -13.75
CA ARG A 511 14.50 -10.75 -13.80
C ARG A 511 14.30 -11.41 -12.46
N SER A 512 13.14 -11.19 -11.87
CA SER A 512 12.82 -11.68 -10.54
C SER A 512 11.57 -12.57 -10.56
N GLU A 513 11.56 -13.58 -9.70
CA GLU A 513 10.37 -14.41 -9.52
C GLU A 513 9.28 -13.59 -8.81
N PRO A 514 8.05 -13.55 -9.33
CA PRO A 514 6.94 -12.84 -8.68
C PRO A 514 6.56 -13.46 -7.31
N TRP A 515 6.95 -14.70 -7.06
CA TRP A 515 6.71 -15.49 -5.85
C TRP A 515 7.95 -15.68 -4.98
N ALA A 516 8.98 -14.90 -5.14
CA ALA A 516 10.32 -15.14 -4.57
C ALA A 516 10.36 -15.35 -3.04
N VAL A 517 9.30 -14.99 -2.33
CA VAL A 517 9.21 -15.21 -0.86
C VAL A 517 8.95 -16.68 -0.52
N ALA A 518 8.31 -17.45 -1.41
CA ALA A 518 7.84 -18.82 -1.09
C ALA A 518 8.81 -19.93 -1.50
N THR A 519 9.69 -19.72 -2.46
CA THR A 519 10.40 -20.82 -3.13
C THR A 519 11.92 -20.72 -3.14
N THR A 520 12.52 -19.58 -2.84
CA THR A 520 13.97 -19.45 -2.89
C THR A 520 14.63 -19.77 -1.55
N LYS A 521 15.61 -20.63 -1.60
CA LYS A 521 16.66 -20.72 -0.57
C LYS A 521 17.24 -19.32 -0.41
N LEU A 522 16.90 -18.65 0.68
CA LEU A 522 17.42 -17.36 1.06
C LEU A 522 18.92 -17.29 0.75
N GLY A 523 19.35 -16.43 -0.16
CA GLY A 523 20.75 -16.05 -0.31
C GLY A 523 21.47 -16.44 -1.59
N GLN A 524 20.86 -17.05 -2.61
CA GLN A 524 21.59 -17.36 -3.85
C GLN A 524 20.89 -16.81 -5.10
N THR A 525 21.42 -15.67 -5.60
CA THR A 525 21.25 -15.32 -7.02
C THR A 525 22.36 -15.97 -7.84
N PRO A 526 22.08 -16.44 -9.08
CA PRO A 526 23.13 -16.71 -10.03
C PRO A 526 23.92 -15.39 -10.25
N ALA A 527 25.22 -15.39 -9.93
CA ALA A 527 26.17 -14.29 -10.12
C ALA A 527 26.41 -13.30 -8.94
N GLY A 528 26.28 -13.71 -7.67
CA GLY A 528 26.89 -12.93 -6.56
C GLY A 528 26.34 -11.52 -6.32
N LYS A 529 25.20 -11.17 -6.94
CA LYS A 529 24.47 -9.92 -6.66
C LYS A 529 23.45 -10.18 -5.55
N PRO A 530 23.27 -9.25 -4.60
CA PRO A 530 22.18 -9.39 -3.62
C PRO A 530 20.86 -9.54 -4.38
N ALA A 531 20.08 -10.60 -4.09
CA ALA A 531 18.76 -10.76 -4.62
C ALA A 531 17.93 -9.55 -4.21
N MET A 532 17.73 -8.62 -5.12
CA MET A 532 16.66 -7.64 -4.98
C MET A 532 15.38 -8.41 -5.30
N TYR A 533 14.62 -8.75 -4.26
CA TYR A 533 13.31 -9.38 -4.42
C TYR A 533 12.44 -8.45 -5.25
N GLY A 534 11.94 -8.94 -6.37
CA GLY A 534 11.04 -8.20 -7.22
C GLY A 534 9.76 -7.86 -6.47
N ASP A 535 9.66 -6.64 -5.96
CA ASP A 535 8.40 -6.13 -5.45
C ASP A 535 7.60 -5.56 -6.63
N PHE A 536 6.82 -6.43 -7.27
CA PHE A 536 5.93 -6.05 -8.37
C PHE A 536 4.57 -5.55 -7.89
N GLY A 537 4.45 -5.26 -6.61
CA GLY A 537 3.22 -4.81 -5.99
C GLY A 537 2.15 -5.89 -5.88
N LYS A 538 1.08 -5.57 -5.18
CA LYS A 538 -0.07 -6.46 -4.99
C LYS A 538 -1.34 -5.69 -5.23
N ALA A 539 -2.14 -6.13 -6.21
CA ALA A 539 -3.29 -5.40 -6.71
C ALA A 539 -4.62 -6.01 -6.27
N GLN A 540 -5.62 -5.15 -6.15
CA GLN A 540 -7.02 -5.54 -6.07
C GLN A 540 -7.83 -4.61 -6.97
N MET A 541 -8.87 -5.11 -7.60
CA MET A 541 -9.73 -4.34 -8.49
C MET A 541 -11.16 -4.83 -8.45
N ILE A 542 -12.11 -3.92 -8.41
CA ILE A 542 -13.53 -4.20 -8.54
C ILE A 542 -14.08 -3.32 -9.65
N CYS A 543 -14.80 -3.92 -10.58
CA CYS A 543 -15.51 -3.20 -11.64
C CYS A 543 -17.01 -3.50 -11.58
N ARG A 544 -17.84 -2.47 -11.81
CA ARG A 544 -19.29 -2.60 -11.94
C ARG A 544 -19.68 -2.66 -13.41
N ARG A 545 -20.46 -3.67 -13.77
CA ARG A 545 -21.08 -3.78 -15.09
C ARG A 545 -22.37 -2.95 -15.16
N ARG A 546 -22.85 -2.69 -16.37
CA ARG A 546 -24.11 -1.96 -16.60
C ARG A 546 -25.34 -2.63 -16.00
N ASP A 547 -25.32 -3.96 -15.87
CA ASP A 547 -26.39 -4.75 -15.23
C ASP A 547 -26.33 -4.74 -13.69
N GLY A 548 -25.40 -3.97 -13.11
CA GLY A 548 -25.18 -3.87 -11.67
C GLY A 548 -24.29 -4.98 -11.08
N THR A 549 -23.85 -5.97 -11.87
CA THR A 549 -22.96 -7.03 -11.41
C THR A 549 -21.56 -6.49 -11.15
N TYR A 550 -21.00 -6.80 -10.00
CA TYR A 550 -19.59 -6.56 -9.67
C TYR A 550 -18.71 -7.68 -10.21
N VAL A 551 -17.56 -7.31 -10.74
CA VAL A 551 -16.50 -8.20 -11.22
C VAL A 551 -15.24 -7.85 -10.45
N ALA A 552 -14.77 -8.75 -9.60
CA ALA A 552 -13.60 -8.51 -8.76
C ALA A 552 -12.44 -9.44 -9.10
N GLY A 553 -11.23 -8.90 -9.06
CA GLY A 553 -9.98 -9.63 -9.12
C GLY A 553 -9.14 -9.43 -7.87
N SER A 554 -8.34 -10.43 -7.51
CA SER A 554 -7.43 -10.40 -6.37
C SER A 554 -6.03 -10.86 -6.73
N GLU A 555 -5.05 -10.35 -6.01
CA GLU A 555 -3.62 -10.54 -6.29
C GLU A 555 -3.12 -11.97 -6.06
N PRO A 556 -2.58 -12.63 -7.09
CA PRO A 556 -1.95 -13.93 -6.93
C PRO A 556 -0.56 -13.87 -6.26
N ARG A 557 0.09 -12.70 -6.23
CA ARG A 557 1.38 -12.46 -5.56
C ARG A 557 1.24 -12.18 -4.05
N ALA A 558 0.01 -12.31 -3.52
CA ALA A 558 -0.35 -12.27 -2.11
C ALA A 558 -1.17 -13.51 -1.75
N ASP A 559 -1.51 -13.65 -0.46
CA ASP A 559 -2.56 -14.58 -0.03
C ASP A 559 -3.97 -14.07 -0.44
N GLY A 560 -4.04 -13.14 -1.38
CA GLY A 560 -5.16 -12.30 -1.76
C GLY A 560 -6.47 -13.04 -2.02
N CYS A 561 -7.58 -12.43 -1.64
CA CYS A 561 -8.90 -12.97 -1.80
C CYS A 561 -9.90 -11.88 -2.22
N ALA A 562 -10.75 -12.19 -3.20
CA ALA A 562 -11.98 -11.46 -3.47
C ALA A 562 -13.15 -12.37 -3.10
N VAL A 563 -14.10 -11.84 -2.33
CA VAL A 563 -15.30 -12.56 -1.87
C VAL A 563 -16.53 -11.68 -2.07
N GLY A 564 -17.62 -12.29 -2.46
CA GLY A 564 -18.86 -11.55 -2.72
C GLY A 564 -20.09 -12.46 -2.72
N TYR A 565 -21.29 -11.84 -2.77
CA TYR A 565 -22.58 -12.53 -2.77
C TYR A 565 -23.64 -11.80 -3.58
#